data_42d58dac1fdd1ca46b03ee390417a0dd
#
_entry.id   42d58dac1fdd1ca46b03ee390417a0dd
#
_cell.length_a   1.000
_cell.length_b   1.000
_cell.length_c   1.000
_cell.angle_alpha   90.00
_cell.angle_beta   90.00
_cell.angle_gamma   90.00
#
_symmetry.space_group_name_H-M   'P 1'
#
loop_
_entity.id
_entity.type
_entity.pdbx_description
1 polymer ?
#
loop_
_entity_poly.entity_id
_entity_poly.type
_entity_poly.pdbx_seq_one_letter_code
_entity_poly.pdbx_strand_id
1 'polypeptide(L)'
;AVVPMTYQSDTLRYYRNGILQATPTIAATSPLTVTGLSIPAGGNTTLMYAVKTNQFTPYGAEESVTNTATVTGGGLATPLTAEATVNADPAPDLSVIKSMCPTTVTEAGALTYTFTLQNRGATATTATDNVSLTDTFTPALTITSVTLNGTALTAGTDYTYDGATFRTLTPLLIPAATYTRNATTGEVTITPGMATLVVTGTV
;
A
#
# COMPACT_ATOMS: atom_id res chain seq x y z
N ALA A 1 0.98 22.19 12.09
CA ALA A 1 1.01 20.75 12.38
C ALA A 1 0.80 19.99 11.07
N VAL A 2 1.57 18.95 10.86
CA VAL A 2 1.45 18.07 9.69
C VAL A 2 0.23 17.19 9.91
N VAL A 3 -0.72 17.20 8.96
CA VAL A 3 -1.95 16.39 9.03
C VAL A 3 -1.78 15.17 8.12
N PRO A 4 -1.79 13.93 8.66
CA PRO A 4 -1.50 12.72 7.90
C PRO A 4 -2.65 12.26 7.00
N MET A 5 -3.80 12.94 7.04
CA MET A 5 -4.97 12.64 6.24
C MET A 5 -5.51 13.88 5.58
N THR A 6 -6.06 13.73 4.37
CA THR A 6 -6.68 14.81 3.59
C THR A 6 -8.18 14.55 3.50
N TYR A 7 -8.98 15.56 3.87
CA TYR A 7 -10.42 15.53 3.68
C TYR A 7 -10.77 15.39 2.20
N GLN A 8 -11.75 14.54 1.88
CA GLN A 8 -12.25 14.38 0.51
C GLN A 8 -13.48 15.28 0.32
N SER A 9 -13.37 16.20 -0.65
CA SER A 9 -14.45 17.14 -0.97
C SER A 9 -15.78 16.41 -1.23
N ASP A 10 -16.89 17.08 -0.92
CA ASP A 10 -18.27 16.63 -1.17
C ASP A 10 -18.67 15.32 -0.47
N THR A 11 -17.86 14.83 0.47
CA THR A 11 -18.17 13.60 1.24
C THR A 11 -18.86 13.88 2.57
N LEU A 12 -18.89 15.14 3.05
CA LEU A 12 -19.50 15.48 4.32
C LEU A 12 -21.03 15.27 4.28
N ARG A 13 -21.52 14.50 5.23
CA ARG A 13 -22.95 14.27 5.48
C ARG A 13 -23.28 14.63 6.93
N TYR A 14 -24.36 15.34 7.13
CA TYR A 14 -24.81 15.83 8.42
C TYR A 14 -26.20 15.27 8.73
N TYR A 15 -26.32 14.59 9.85
CA TYR A 15 -27.59 14.01 10.29
C TYR A 15 -27.98 14.57 11.67
N ARG A 16 -29.26 14.81 11.87
CA ARG A 16 -29.87 15.14 13.17
C ARG A 16 -30.93 14.10 13.47
N ASN A 17 -30.80 13.39 14.60
CA ASN A 17 -31.68 12.26 14.97
C ASN A 17 -31.89 11.27 13.82
N GLY A 18 -30.81 10.94 13.09
CA GLY A 18 -30.83 10.02 11.95
C GLY A 18 -31.35 10.60 10.63
N ILE A 19 -31.85 11.84 10.61
CA ILE A 19 -32.39 12.49 9.40
C ILE A 19 -31.30 13.35 8.76
N LEU A 20 -31.02 13.10 7.45
CA LEU A 20 -30.09 13.89 6.66
C LEU A 20 -30.52 15.35 6.59
N GLN A 21 -29.59 16.24 6.83
CA GLN A 21 -29.73 17.68 6.77
C GLN A 21 -28.95 18.27 5.60
N ALA A 22 -29.15 19.56 5.33
CA ALA A 22 -28.30 20.32 4.42
C ALA A 22 -26.84 20.29 4.94
N THR A 23 -25.87 20.27 4.01
CA THR A 23 -24.44 20.27 4.34
C THR A 23 -24.11 21.54 5.15
N PRO A 24 -23.49 21.42 6.33
CA PRO A 24 -23.11 22.56 7.13
C PRO A 24 -21.89 23.28 6.52
N THR A 25 -21.58 24.46 7.06
CA THR A 25 -20.43 25.24 6.57
C THR A 25 -19.12 24.59 6.94
N ILE A 26 -18.29 24.30 5.94
CA ILE A 26 -16.89 23.89 6.12
C ILE A 26 -16.04 25.17 6.17
N ALA A 27 -15.55 25.51 7.37
CA ALA A 27 -14.74 26.71 7.58
C ALA A 27 -13.26 26.47 7.23
N ALA A 28 -12.78 25.23 7.37
CA ALA A 28 -11.42 24.82 6.96
C ALA A 28 -11.40 23.31 6.64
N THR A 29 -10.49 22.89 5.78
CA THR A 29 -10.31 21.48 5.39
C THR A 29 -9.06 20.82 6.01
N SER A 30 -8.17 21.62 6.62
CA SER A 30 -6.96 21.11 7.28
C SER A 30 -6.54 22.03 8.46
N PRO A 31 -6.87 21.67 9.71
CA PRO A 31 -7.77 20.57 10.10
C PRO A 31 -9.22 20.81 9.64
N LEU A 32 -9.98 19.75 9.43
CA LEU A 32 -11.39 19.89 9.04
C LEU A 32 -12.16 20.62 10.16
N THR A 33 -12.73 21.77 9.82
CA THR A 33 -13.52 22.60 10.74
C THR A 33 -14.92 22.81 10.17
N VAL A 34 -15.93 22.35 10.89
CA VAL A 34 -17.34 22.47 10.50
C VAL A 34 -18.06 23.35 11.49
N THR A 35 -18.85 24.31 10.99
CA THR A 35 -19.60 25.26 11.79
C THR A 35 -21.09 25.22 11.45
N GLY A 36 -21.92 25.87 12.28
CA GLY A 36 -23.37 25.90 12.07
C GLY A 36 -24.06 24.59 12.47
N LEU A 37 -23.43 23.77 13.29
CA LEU A 37 -24.02 22.54 13.81
C LEU A 37 -25.05 22.83 14.90
N SER A 38 -26.11 22.04 14.94
CA SER A 38 -27.13 22.09 15.99
C SER A 38 -27.34 20.69 16.56
N ILE A 39 -27.23 20.56 17.87
CA ILE A 39 -27.52 19.31 18.59
C ILE A 39 -28.83 19.50 19.31
N PRO A 40 -29.91 18.74 18.95
CA PRO A 40 -31.19 18.87 19.61
C PRO A 40 -31.16 18.39 21.06
N ALA A 41 -31.90 19.02 21.93
CA ALA A 41 -32.05 18.60 23.33
C ALA A 41 -32.58 17.15 23.38
N GLY A 42 -31.89 16.27 24.13
CA GLY A 42 -32.24 14.86 24.20
C GLY A 42 -32.02 14.05 22.91
N GLY A 43 -31.37 14.64 21.90
CA GLY A 43 -31.11 14.00 20.61
C GLY A 43 -29.62 13.84 20.29
N ASN A 44 -29.33 13.49 19.04
CA ASN A 44 -27.97 13.33 18.54
C ASN A 44 -27.71 14.06 17.22
N THR A 45 -26.44 14.25 16.94
CA THR A 45 -25.94 14.77 15.67
C THR A 45 -24.80 13.90 15.22
N THR A 46 -24.83 13.47 13.96
CA THR A 46 -23.78 12.65 13.34
C THR A 46 -23.19 13.37 12.12
N LEU A 47 -21.88 13.46 12.08
CA LEU A 47 -21.12 13.88 10.90
C LEU A 47 -20.41 12.67 10.32
N MET A 48 -20.54 12.46 9.01
CA MET A 48 -19.82 11.43 8.27
C MET A 48 -19.05 12.10 7.13
N TYR A 49 -17.79 11.76 6.98
CA TYR A 49 -16.95 12.26 5.89
C TYR A 49 -15.84 11.27 5.58
N ALA A 50 -15.31 11.34 4.37
CA ALA A 50 -14.18 10.54 3.94
C ALA A 50 -12.88 11.32 4.07
N VAL A 51 -11.82 10.62 4.44
CA VAL A 51 -10.44 11.10 4.42
C VAL A 51 -9.58 10.12 3.64
N LYS A 52 -8.49 10.62 3.05
CA LYS A 52 -7.47 9.82 2.37
C LYS A 52 -6.13 10.06 3.06
N THR A 53 -5.35 9.01 3.24
CA THR A 53 -3.95 9.11 3.68
C THR A 53 -3.11 9.91 2.67
N ASN A 54 -2.08 10.57 3.13
CA ASN A 54 -1.18 11.39 2.32
C ASN A 54 0.29 11.11 2.66
N GLN A 55 1.22 11.86 2.04
CA GLN A 55 2.66 11.70 2.22
C GLN A 55 3.18 11.89 3.67
N PHE A 56 2.33 12.31 4.59
CA PHE A 56 2.69 12.50 5.99
C PHE A 56 2.21 11.35 6.89
N THR A 57 1.52 10.38 6.30
CA THR A 57 0.98 9.24 7.04
C THR A 57 2.11 8.29 7.42
N PRO A 58 2.25 7.90 8.69
CA PRO A 58 3.19 6.86 9.08
C PRO A 58 2.71 5.48 8.58
N TYR A 59 3.64 4.68 8.06
CA TYR A 59 3.34 3.38 7.45
C TYR A 59 4.12 2.20 8.07
N GLY A 60 4.94 2.43 9.10
CA GLY A 60 5.65 1.34 9.79
C GLY A 60 4.66 0.35 10.42
N ALA A 61 5.10 -0.88 10.69
CA ALA A 61 4.26 -1.96 11.23
C ALA A 61 3.57 -1.62 12.56
N GLU A 62 4.20 -0.78 13.37
CA GLU A 62 3.70 -0.34 14.67
C GLU A 62 3.12 1.08 14.64
N GLU A 63 2.97 1.65 13.45
CA GLU A 63 2.54 3.03 13.31
C GLU A 63 1.02 3.16 13.32
N SER A 64 0.56 4.31 13.78
CA SER A 64 -0.86 4.63 13.87
C SER A 64 -1.14 6.09 13.60
N VAL A 65 -2.38 6.40 13.24
CA VAL A 65 -2.90 7.75 13.11
C VAL A 65 -4.06 7.94 14.08
N THR A 66 -3.89 8.82 15.06
CA THR A 66 -4.97 9.22 15.96
C THR A 66 -5.62 10.49 15.45
N ASN A 67 -6.94 10.44 15.28
CA ASN A 67 -7.77 11.60 14.98
C ASN A 67 -8.48 12.07 16.25
N THR A 68 -8.33 13.34 16.60
CA THR A 68 -9.01 13.98 17.74
C THR A 68 -10.12 14.88 17.21
N ALA A 69 -11.36 14.59 17.56
CA ALA A 69 -12.51 15.46 17.33
C ALA A 69 -12.69 16.39 18.53
N THR A 70 -12.94 17.68 18.24
CA THR A 70 -13.18 18.70 19.27
C THR A 70 -14.49 19.41 19.00
N VAL A 71 -15.34 19.50 20.00
CA VAL A 71 -16.61 20.26 19.97
C VAL A 71 -16.50 21.47 20.88
N THR A 72 -16.85 22.65 20.35
CA THR A 72 -16.82 23.93 21.07
C THR A 72 -18.13 24.69 20.89
N GLY A 73 -18.40 25.65 21.75
CA GLY A 73 -19.61 26.49 21.71
C GLY A 73 -20.81 25.85 22.41
N GLY A 74 -22.03 26.27 22.07
CA GLY A 74 -23.27 25.74 22.65
C GLY A 74 -23.40 25.92 24.18
N GLY A 75 -22.67 26.86 24.78
CA GLY A 75 -22.67 27.07 26.23
C GLY A 75 -21.72 26.15 26.98
N LEU A 76 -20.87 25.37 26.33
CA LEU A 76 -19.84 24.56 26.95
C LEU A 76 -18.78 25.46 27.61
N ALA A 77 -18.49 25.22 28.90
CA ALA A 77 -17.43 25.91 29.64
C ALA A 77 -16.03 25.51 29.16
N THR A 78 -15.88 24.26 28.69
CA THR A 78 -14.64 23.71 28.11
C THR A 78 -14.96 22.91 26.86
N PRO A 79 -14.04 22.85 25.88
CA PRO A 79 -14.20 21.97 24.72
C PRO A 79 -14.36 20.50 25.14
N LEU A 80 -15.21 19.77 24.40
CA LEU A 80 -15.31 18.31 24.50
C LEU A 80 -14.41 17.70 23.43
N THR A 81 -13.63 16.69 23.80
CA THR A 81 -12.74 15.97 22.88
C THR A 81 -13.06 14.48 22.88
N ALA A 82 -12.87 13.85 21.72
CA ALA A 82 -12.90 12.41 21.55
C ALA A 82 -11.84 11.99 20.54
N GLU A 83 -11.28 10.82 20.72
CA GLU A 83 -10.19 10.30 19.89
C GLU A 83 -10.55 8.95 19.29
N ALA A 84 -10.04 8.71 18.09
CA ALA A 84 -10.07 7.41 17.44
C ALA A 84 -8.75 7.18 16.72
N THR A 85 -8.21 5.96 16.83
CA THR A 85 -6.92 5.58 16.28
C THR A 85 -7.12 4.53 15.19
N VAL A 86 -6.43 4.71 14.05
CA VAL A 86 -6.30 3.75 12.95
C VAL A 86 -4.86 3.28 12.94
N ASN A 87 -4.65 1.97 13.02
CA ASN A 87 -3.33 1.35 12.93
C ASN A 87 -2.96 1.08 11.48
N ALA A 88 -1.66 1.09 11.16
CA ALA A 88 -1.16 0.64 9.87
C ALA A 88 -1.42 -0.86 9.70
N ASP A 89 -1.70 -1.29 8.47
CA ASP A 89 -1.72 -2.72 8.13
C ASP A 89 -0.28 -3.20 7.97
N PRO A 90 0.20 -4.14 8.80
CA PRO A 90 1.56 -4.63 8.70
C PRO A 90 1.75 -5.65 7.55
N ALA A 91 0.71 -6.06 6.84
CA ALA A 91 0.77 -7.10 5.82
C ALA A 91 1.74 -6.75 4.67
N PRO A 92 2.32 -7.76 3.98
CA PRO A 92 3.03 -7.53 2.73
C PRO A 92 2.10 -6.93 1.67
N ASP A 93 2.60 -5.95 0.92
CA ASP A 93 1.91 -5.33 -0.24
C ASP A 93 2.76 -5.58 -1.49
N LEU A 94 2.40 -6.62 -2.25
CA LEU A 94 3.23 -7.16 -3.32
C LEU A 94 2.81 -6.68 -4.69
N SER A 95 3.81 -6.39 -5.52
CA SER A 95 3.65 -6.15 -6.95
C SER A 95 4.79 -6.78 -7.74
N VAL A 96 4.59 -7.01 -9.05
CA VAL A 96 5.61 -7.56 -9.96
C VAL A 96 5.71 -6.72 -11.22
N ILE A 97 6.96 -6.47 -11.64
CA ILE A 97 7.28 -5.84 -12.92
C ILE A 97 8.05 -6.87 -13.74
N LYS A 98 7.60 -7.13 -14.98
CA LYS A 98 8.27 -8.00 -15.93
C LYS A 98 8.93 -7.16 -17.03
N SER A 99 10.19 -7.43 -17.32
CA SER A 99 10.92 -6.86 -18.45
C SER A 99 11.68 -7.95 -19.19
N MET A 100 12.07 -7.67 -20.45
CA MET A 100 12.89 -8.57 -21.24
C MET A 100 13.95 -7.80 -22.02
N CYS A 101 15.08 -8.45 -22.25
CA CYS A 101 16.19 -7.92 -23.03
C CYS A 101 16.92 -9.05 -23.78
N PRO A 102 17.18 -8.89 -25.09
CA PRO A 102 16.72 -7.82 -25.97
C PRO A 102 15.20 -7.91 -26.24
N THR A 103 14.60 -6.86 -26.78
CA THR A 103 13.17 -6.84 -27.15
C THR A 103 12.91 -7.48 -28.53
N THR A 104 13.97 -7.78 -29.27
CA THR A 104 13.93 -8.47 -30.59
C THR A 104 15.04 -9.51 -30.64
N VAL A 105 14.69 -10.74 -30.95
CA VAL A 105 15.64 -11.85 -31.09
C VAL A 105 15.40 -12.57 -32.39
N THR A 106 16.48 -13.14 -32.95
CA THR A 106 16.43 -14.11 -34.07
C THR A 106 16.31 -15.52 -33.49
N GLU A 107 16.00 -16.48 -34.37
CA GLU A 107 16.04 -17.91 -34.02
C GLU A 107 17.37 -18.29 -33.33
N ALA A 108 17.30 -19.05 -32.26
CA ALA A 108 18.41 -19.38 -31.36
C ALA A 108 19.04 -18.17 -30.64
N GLY A 109 18.43 -17.00 -30.73
CA GLY A 109 18.91 -15.80 -30.02
C GLY A 109 18.71 -15.88 -28.51
N ALA A 110 19.66 -15.33 -27.75
CA ALA A 110 19.57 -15.27 -26.31
C ALA A 110 18.54 -14.22 -25.87
N LEU A 111 17.73 -14.56 -24.87
CA LEU A 111 16.72 -13.71 -24.27
C LEU A 111 16.76 -13.83 -22.76
N THR A 112 16.65 -12.69 -22.08
CA THR A 112 16.60 -12.62 -20.62
C THR A 112 15.30 -11.95 -20.18
N TYR A 113 14.52 -12.65 -19.36
CA TYR A 113 13.39 -12.08 -18.63
C TYR A 113 13.83 -11.69 -17.21
N THR A 114 13.45 -10.52 -16.78
CA THR A 114 13.67 -10.03 -15.41
C THR A 114 12.33 -9.74 -14.76
N PHE A 115 12.09 -10.39 -13.63
CA PHE A 115 10.93 -10.16 -12.77
C PHE A 115 11.40 -9.44 -11.53
N THR A 116 10.98 -8.19 -11.36
CA THR A 116 11.23 -7.42 -10.14
C THR A 116 9.99 -7.50 -9.26
N LEU A 117 10.08 -8.26 -8.18
CA LEU A 117 9.05 -8.35 -7.16
C LEU A 117 9.29 -7.24 -6.14
N GLN A 118 8.27 -6.48 -5.83
CA GLN A 118 8.33 -5.36 -4.88
C GLN A 118 7.35 -5.60 -3.75
N ASN A 119 7.78 -5.28 -2.55
CA ASN A 119 6.96 -5.28 -1.35
C ASN A 119 6.91 -3.86 -0.77
N ARG A 120 5.74 -3.24 -0.76
CA ARG A 120 5.52 -1.92 -0.17
C ARG A 120 4.96 -2.01 1.25
N GLY A 121 4.64 -3.22 1.70
CA GLY A 121 4.15 -3.51 3.04
C GLY A 121 5.23 -3.47 4.12
N ALA A 122 4.81 -3.33 5.36
CA ALA A 122 5.68 -3.17 6.52
C ALA A 122 6.31 -4.49 7.01
N THR A 123 5.88 -5.64 6.49
CA THR A 123 6.46 -6.95 6.82
C THR A 123 7.03 -7.64 5.59
N ALA A 124 8.11 -8.39 5.79
CA ALA A 124 8.66 -9.26 4.76
C ALA A 124 7.74 -10.46 4.52
N THR A 125 7.78 -11.04 3.32
CA THR A 125 7.16 -12.34 3.09
C THR A 125 7.95 -13.44 3.77
N THR A 126 7.23 -14.46 4.22
CA THR A 126 7.77 -15.65 4.90
C THR A 126 7.50 -16.90 4.07
N ALA A 127 8.08 -18.02 4.45
CA ALA A 127 7.84 -19.30 3.78
C ALA A 127 6.35 -19.72 3.87
N THR A 128 5.64 -19.33 4.93
CA THR A 128 4.21 -19.67 5.13
C THR A 128 3.27 -18.89 4.22
N ASP A 129 3.71 -17.75 3.68
CA ASP A 129 2.92 -16.95 2.73
C ASP A 129 2.85 -17.60 1.35
N ASN A 130 3.73 -18.59 1.08
CA ASN A 130 3.77 -19.38 -0.16
C ASN A 130 3.78 -18.53 -1.45
N VAL A 131 4.47 -17.39 -1.40
CA VAL A 131 4.61 -16.51 -2.57
C VAL A 131 5.33 -17.26 -3.68
N SER A 132 4.71 -17.38 -4.84
CA SER A 132 5.29 -18.04 -6.01
C SER A 132 5.10 -17.19 -7.27
N LEU A 133 6.03 -17.33 -8.21
CA LEU A 133 5.94 -16.71 -9.53
C LEU A 133 5.66 -17.81 -10.57
N THR A 134 4.66 -17.57 -11.41
CA THR A 134 4.34 -18.40 -12.58
C THR A 134 4.30 -17.50 -13.81
N ASP A 135 4.92 -17.95 -14.89
CA ASP A 135 4.90 -17.26 -16.17
C ASP A 135 4.89 -18.24 -17.34
N THR A 136 4.27 -17.85 -18.44
CA THR A 136 4.28 -18.64 -19.69
C THR A 136 5.08 -17.88 -20.74
N PHE A 137 6.15 -18.50 -21.24
CA PHE A 137 6.99 -17.89 -22.27
C PHE A 137 6.45 -18.21 -23.66
N THR A 138 6.28 -17.15 -24.46
CA THR A 138 5.88 -17.25 -25.87
C THR A 138 6.77 -16.31 -26.68
N PRO A 139 7.68 -16.82 -27.55
CA PRO A 139 7.96 -18.25 -27.80
C PRO A 139 8.58 -18.95 -26.58
N ALA A 140 8.51 -20.29 -26.59
CA ALA A 140 9.11 -21.14 -25.57
C ALA A 140 10.63 -20.93 -25.51
N LEU A 141 11.23 -21.05 -24.35
CA LEU A 141 12.66 -20.89 -24.13
C LEU A 141 13.36 -22.24 -23.90
N THR A 142 14.57 -22.38 -24.40
CA THR A 142 15.53 -23.31 -23.83
C THR A 142 16.26 -22.58 -22.71
N ILE A 143 15.82 -22.81 -21.45
CA ILE A 143 16.39 -22.11 -20.28
C ILE A 143 17.84 -22.54 -20.07
N THR A 144 18.74 -21.55 -19.96
CA THR A 144 20.17 -21.74 -19.68
C THR A 144 20.56 -21.34 -18.25
N SER A 145 19.83 -20.40 -17.65
CA SER A 145 20.10 -19.91 -16.29
C SER A 145 18.86 -19.34 -15.66
N VAL A 146 18.70 -19.62 -14.35
CA VAL A 146 17.71 -18.95 -13.50
C VAL A 146 18.41 -18.49 -12.24
N THR A 147 18.22 -17.22 -11.85
CA THR A 147 18.78 -16.68 -10.60
C THR A 147 17.73 -15.91 -9.82
N LEU A 148 17.81 -15.98 -8.48
CA LEU A 148 17.05 -15.13 -7.56
C LEU A 148 18.04 -14.29 -6.75
N ASN A 149 17.95 -12.97 -6.86
CA ASN A 149 18.88 -12.02 -6.24
C ASN A 149 20.36 -12.35 -6.54
N GLY A 150 20.64 -12.83 -7.79
CA GLY A 150 21.97 -13.24 -8.22
C GLY A 150 22.38 -14.65 -7.80
N THR A 151 21.63 -15.34 -6.95
CA THR A 151 21.89 -16.75 -6.56
C THR A 151 21.25 -17.69 -7.58
N ALA A 152 22.03 -18.64 -8.11
CA ALA A 152 21.54 -19.62 -9.07
C ALA A 152 20.48 -20.55 -8.45
N LEU A 153 19.41 -20.80 -9.20
CA LEU A 153 18.34 -21.74 -8.85
C LEU A 153 18.48 -23.03 -9.63
N THR A 154 18.08 -24.15 -9.00
CA THR A 154 18.18 -25.51 -9.53
C THR A 154 16.81 -25.99 -10.05
N ALA A 155 16.76 -26.46 -11.30
CA ALA A 155 15.58 -27.06 -11.89
C ALA A 155 15.14 -28.31 -11.12
N GLY A 156 13.84 -28.50 -10.93
CA GLY A 156 13.26 -29.59 -10.18
C GLY A 156 13.30 -29.44 -8.66
N THR A 157 14.10 -28.50 -8.13
CA THR A 157 14.19 -28.19 -6.70
C THR A 157 13.60 -26.81 -6.40
N ASP A 158 14.09 -25.77 -7.08
CA ASP A 158 13.71 -24.37 -6.82
C ASP A 158 12.65 -23.88 -7.83
N TYR A 159 12.65 -24.46 -9.03
CA TYR A 159 11.66 -24.14 -10.08
C TYR A 159 11.38 -25.33 -10.98
N THR A 160 10.23 -25.27 -11.68
CA THR A 160 9.90 -26.16 -12.79
C THR A 160 9.70 -25.37 -14.06
N TYR A 161 9.98 -26.02 -15.20
CA TYR A 161 9.69 -25.51 -16.54
C TYR A 161 9.34 -26.70 -17.44
N ASP A 162 8.16 -26.68 -18.05
CA ASP A 162 7.64 -27.77 -18.89
C ASP A 162 7.83 -27.53 -20.39
N GLY A 163 8.62 -26.53 -20.77
CA GLY A 163 8.82 -26.11 -22.16
C GLY A 163 7.94 -24.92 -22.55
N ALA A 164 7.02 -24.49 -21.68
CA ALA A 164 6.19 -23.30 -21.89
C ALA A 164 6.01 -22.52 -20.58
N THR A 165 5.59 -23.21 -19.51
CA THR A 165 5.26 -22.59 -18.22
C THR A 165 6.40 -22.75 -17.22
N PHE A 166 6.87 -21.65 -16.72
CA PHE A 166 7.83 -21.52 -15.62
C PHE A 166 7.09 -21.33 -14.30
N ARG A 167 7.54 -21.99 -13.24
CA ARG A 167 7.00 -21.81 -11.89
C ARG A 167 8.09 -21.99 -10.84
N THR A 168 8.16 -21.09 -9.86
CA THR A 168 8.98 -21.29 -8.67
C THR A 168 8.34 -22.33 -7.73
N LEU A 169 9.15 -23.21 -7.14
CA LEU A 169 8.72 -24.26 -6.20
C LEU A 169 8.95 -23.83 -4.75
N THR A 170 10.05 -23.13 -4.50
CA THR A 170 10.34 -22.58 -3.17
C THR A 170 9.66 -21.23 -3.00
N PRO A 171 9.10 -20.94 -1.81
CA PRO A 171 8.50 -19.63 -1.53
C PRO A 171 9.50 -18.48 -1.74
N LEU A 172 9.05 -17.43 -2.41
CA LEU A 172 9.85 -16.23 -2.64
C LEU A 172 9.82 -15.34 -1.40
N LEU A 173 11.01 -15.08 -0.85
CA LEU A 173 11.18 -14.21 0.30
C LEU A 173 11.50 -12.79 -0.18
N ILE A 174 10.56 -11.87 0.02
CA ILE A 174 10.68 -10.47 -0.40
C ILE A 174 10.77 -9.61 0.87
N PRO A 175 11.86 -8.85 1.05
CA PRO A 175 12.02 -7.99 2.22
C PRO A 175 10.84 -7.02 2.41
N ALA A 176 10.64 -6.55 3.63
CA ALA A 176 9.72 -5.45 3.92
C ALA A 176 10.19 -4.16 3.25
N ALA A 177 9.27 -3.23 3.02
CA ALA A 177 9.62 -1.85 2.71
C ALA A 177 10.32 -1.18 3.90
N THR A 178 11.13 -0.17 3.60
CA THR A 178 11.66 0.75 4.61
C THR A 178 10.95 2.10 4.50
N TYR A 179 10.69 2.71 5.66
CA TYR A 179 10.01 3.99 5.76
C TYR A 179 10.93 5.00 6.43
N THR A 180 11.15 6.14 5.78
CA THR A 180 11.94 7.22 6.33
C THR A 180 11.10 8.49 6.40
N ARG A 181 11.15 9.18 7.55
CA ARG A 181 10.47 10.46 7.74
C ARG A 181 11.48 11.60 7.63
N ASN A 182 11.21 12.55 6.77
CA ASN A 182 11.99 13.78 6.71
C ASN A 182 11.78 14.60 7.99
N ALA A 183 12.86 14.87 8.73
CA ALA A 183 12.79 15.57 10.02
C ALA A 183 12.30 17.02 9.88
N THR A 184 12.46 17.65 8.72
CA THR A 184 12.08 19.05 8.47
C THR A 184 10.65 19.16 7.94
N THR A 185 10.30 18.36 6.91
CA THR A 185 8.99 18.44 6.25
C THR A 185 7.96 17.52 6.87
N GLY A 186 8.39 16.45 7.56
CA GLY A 186 7.53 15.40 8.09
C GLY A 186 7.06 14.39 7.04
N GLU A 187 7.49 14.54 5.78
CA GLU A 187 7.11 13.63 4.69
C GLU A 187 7.71 12.25 4.91
N VAL A 188 6.92 11.22 4.61
CA VAL A 188 7.32 9.82 4.66
C VAL A 188 7.67 9.33 3.26
N THR A 189 8.88 8.84 3.09
CA THR A 189 9.34 8.17 1.87
C THR A 189 9.33 6.67 2.08
N ILE A 190 8.75 5.95 1.13
CA ILE A 190 8.68 4.49 1.12
C ILE A 190 9.69 3.96 0.10
N THR A 191 10.62 3.13 0.56
CA THR A 191 11.53 2.35 -0.30
C THR A 191 11.07 0.90 -0.28
N PRO A 192 10.49 0.37 -1.38
CA PRO A 192 10.02 -1.01 -1.42
C PRO A 192 11.15 -2.00 -1.16
N GLY A 193 10.85 -3.06 -0.40
CA GLY A 193 11.67 -4.25 -0.40
C GLY A 193 11.62 -4.92 -1.77
N MET A 194 12.73 -5.48 -2.26
CA MET A 194 12.79 -6.05 -3.61
C MET A 194 13.43 -7.42 -3.63
N ALA A 195 12.93 -8.27 -4.53
CA ALA A 195 13.59 -9.48 -4.98
C ALA A 195 13.55 -9.52 -6.51
N THR A 196 14.64 -9.96 -7.12
CA THR A 196 14.78 -10.00 -8.58
C THR A 196 15.00 -11.44 -9.03
N LEU A 197 14.05 -11.97 -9.80
CA LEU A 197 14.21 -13.25 -10.49
C LEU A 197 14.59 -12.98 -11.94
N VAL A 198 15.65 -13.66 -12.40
CA VAL A 198 16.13 -13.53 -13.79
C VAL A 198 16.12 -14.90 -14.42
N VAL A 199 15.50 -15.01 -15.61
CA VAL A 199 15.46 -16.23 -16.43
C VAL A 199 16.12 -15.92 -17.75
N THR A 200 17.19 -16.62 -18.09
CA THR A 200 17.90 -16.51 -19.36
C THR A 200 17.76 -17.80 -20.14
N GLY A 201 17.54 -17.68 -21.43
CA GLY A 201 17.42 -18.82 -22.33
C GLY A 201 17.63 -18.42 -23.80
N THR A 202 17.45 -19.36 -24.68
CA THR A 202 17.42 -19.15 -26.14
C THR A 202 16.05 -19.50 -26.70
N VAL A 203 15.65 -18.79 -27.74
CA VAL A 203 14.38 -18.97 -28.46
C VAL A 203 14.56 -19.97 -29.58
#